data_abac51420918dc3c4625096199888d2e
#
_entry.id   abac51420918dc3c4625096199888d2e
#
_cell.length_a   1.000
_cell.length_b   1.000
_cell.length_c   1.000
_cell.angle_alpha   90.00
_cell.angle_beta   90.00
_cell.angle_gamma   90.00
#
_symmetry.space_group_name_H-M   'P 1'
#
loop_
_entity.id
_entity.type
_entity.pdbx_description
1 polymer ?
#
loop_
_entity_poly.entity_id
_entity_poly.type
_entity_poly.pdbx_seq_one_letter_code
_entity_poly.pdbx_strand_id
1 'polypeptide(L)'
;AIESIVLAGLATNCDIEKHSMFYRKHYFYPDMAKNFQTTQGPVAFAMYGHLDLDVTGRGAAERPDCAFGEAEAQSLASASANAEGLSTSMTSTMREGNQRAGHLASYDASNLQMPERREDGSYTVPIRILRIHMEEDAAKMVHVGGAEGRITAAAESLVDYNRCGTPLIELVTEPDLRTPEEARLFMEKLRRIFVTLGISDCSMEKGSMRCDGNVSLRRRGETKLGTKTELKNLNSFKSLHDGLAYEICRQAEVLEEGGIIYQETRHWEPSRKRTVVMRVKETADDYRLFPDPDLAPFDLDDEFIDRCRGEIPELPDAKRARFEADFGIKTADAEQIAGDPEFAEFFEAAAAGMAGKEAQTVANLLVNEMIAYLKGAGVSLTESGIAPAQVAALAKLLATDAISSNQAREVFEAMAQTG
;
A
#
# COMPACT_ATOMS: atom_id res chain seq x y z
N ALA A 1 -3.16 20.58 -1.39
CA ALA A 1 -2.27 19.74 -0.58
C ALA A 1 -2.84 19.54 0.84
N ILE A 2 -3.18 20.62 1.60
CA ILE A 2 -3.80 20.47 2.93
C ILE A 2 -5.14 19.74 2.81
N GLU A 3 -5.98 20.09 1.86
CA GLU A 3 -7.23 19.38 1.55
C GLU A 3 -6.98 17.89 1.28
N SER A 4 -5.98 17.56 0.46
CA SER A 4 -5.66 16.16 0.15
C SER A 4 -5.28 15.34 1.38
N ILE A 5 -4.52 15.91 2.34
CA ILE A 5 -4.18 15.19 3.56
C ILE A 5 -5.38 15.05 4.51
N VAL A 6 -6.27 16.05 4.55
CA VAL A 6 -7.52 15.96 5.33
C VAL A 6 -8.44 14.90 4.73
N LEU A 7 -8.62 14.87 3.40
CA LEU A 7 -9.37 13.82 2.71
C LEU A 7 -8.77 12.43 2.97
N ALA A 8 -7.44 12.29 2.88
CA ALA A 8 -6.75 11.03 3.20
C ALA A 8 -7.01 10.60 4.65
N GLY A 9 -6.91 11.52 5.60
CA GLY A 9 -7.17 11.27 7.01
C GLY A 9 -8.61 10.84 7.27
N LEU A 10 -9.59 11.57 6.76
CA LEU A 10 -11.00 11.25 6.92
C LEU A 10 -11.35 9.88 6.30
N ALA A 11 -10.83 9.59 5.10
CA ALA A 11 -11.07 8.32 4.41
C ALA A 11 -10.40 7.12 5.08
N THR A 12 -9.43 7.34 5.97
CA THR A 12 -8.73 6.33 6.76
C THR A 12 -9.10 6.37 8.24
N ASN A 13 -10.25 6.98 8.56
CA ASN A 13 -10.81 7.09 9.92
C ASN A 13 -9.86 7.73 10.94
N CYS A 14 -9.03 8.68 10.50
CA CYS A 14 -8.18 9.45 11.40
C CYS A 14 -8.95 10.58 12.08
N ASP A 15 -8.50 10.92 13.28
CA ASP A 15 -8.84 12.19 13.92
C ASP A 15 -8.10 13.32 13.19
N ILE A 16 -8.81 14.40 12.83
CA ILE A 16 -8.21 15.56 12.17
C ILE A 16 -7.83 16.59 13.23
N GLU A 17 -6.53 16.81 13.35
CA GLU A 17 -5.98 17.83 14.24
C GLU A 17 -6.14 19.22 13.62
N LYS A 18 -6.78 20.12 14.36
CA LYS A 18 -7.11 21.45 13.86
C LYS A 18 -5.91 22.38 13.80
N HIS A 19 -4.93 22.17 14.69
CA HIS A 19 -3.74 23.00 14.78
C HIS A 19 -2.50 22.21 14.44
N SER A 20 -1.70 22.69 13.48
CA SER A 20 -0.44 22.06 13.10
C SER A 20 0.54 23.08 12.54
N MET A 21 1.82 22.72 12.48
CA MET A 21 2.88 23.55 11.93
C MET A 21 3.93 22.73 11.21
N PHE A 22 4.68 23.40 10.35
CA PHE A 22 5.80 22.79 9.66
C PHE A 22 7.12 23.03 10.39
N TYR A 23 8.03 22.09 10.22
CA TYR A 23 9.37 22.05 10.76
C TYR A 23 10.37 21.88 9.65
N ARG A 24 11.62 22.28 9.89
CA ARG A 24 12.76 21.95 9.05
C ARG A 24 13.45 20.71 9.60
N LYS A 25 13.48 19.66 8.78
CA LYS A 25 14.20 18.40 9.03
C LYS A 25 15.54 18.48 8.29
N HIS A 26 16.61 18.71 9.03
CA HIS A 26 17.92 18.97 8.46
C HIS A 26 18.68 17.70 8.14
N TYR A 27 19.25 17.65 6.96
CA TYR A 27 20.23 16.67 6.53
C TYR A 27 20.97 17.18 5.28
N PHE A 28 22.19 16.71 5.10
CA PHE A 28 23.09 17.23 4.10
C PHE A 28 23.36 16.17 3.02
N TYR A 29 22.45 16.10 2.05
CA TYR A 29 22.59 15.27 0.87
C TYR A 29 22.60 16.12 -0.39
N PRO A 30 23.31 15.72 -1.47
CA PRO A 30 23.39 16.49 -2.71
C PRO A 30 22.04 16.74 -3.38
N ASP A 31 21.05 15.87 -3.16
CA ASP A 31 19.68 15.96 -3.67
C ASP A 31 18.76 16.84 -2.83
N MET A 32 19.30 17.44 -1.76
CA MET A 32 18.57 18.36 -0.88
C MET A 32 19.16 19.77 -1.01
N ALA A 33 18.68 20.53 -1.99
CA ALA A 33 19.21 21.85 -2.34
C ALA A 33 19.19 22.87 -1.18
N LYS A 34 18.16 22.74 -0.30
CA LYS A 34 18.00 23.62 0.87
C LYS A 34 18.73 23.14 2.13
N ASN A 35 19.35 21.95 2.10
CA ASN A 35 19.89 21.22 3.25
C ASN A 35 18.85 20.88 4.34
N PHE A 36 17.57 21.01 4.03
CA PHE A 36 16.47 20.59 4.89
C PHE A 36 15.27 20.19 4.04
N GLN A 37 14.45 19.31 4.59
CA GLN A 37 13.13 18.95 4.09
C GLN A 37 12.10 19.64 4.98
N THR A 38 11.12 20.32 4.39
CA THR A 38 9.94 20.81 5.11
C THR A 38 9.08 19.61 5.47
N THR A 39 8.79 19.40 6.73
CA THR A 39 7.98 18.31 7.25
C THR A 39 7.03 18.80 8.31
N GLN A 40 5.82 18.27 8.31
CA GLN A 40 4.86 18.55 9.38
C GLN A 40 5.28 17.80 10.65
N GLY A 41 5.14 18.41 11.80
CA GLY A 41 5.45 17.74 13.05
C GLY A 41 5.25 18.63 14.26
N PRO A 42 5.39 18.14 15.48
CA PRO A 42 5.26 16.73 15.90
C PRO A 42 3.82 16.21 15.83
N VAL A 43 2.84 17.12 15.62
CA VAL A 43 1.42 16.81 15.46
C VAL A 43 1.07 16.90 13.98
N ALA A 44 0.68 15.77 13.40
CA ALA A 44 0.22 15.69 12.02
C ALA A 44 -1.24 16.15 11.89
N PHE A 45 -1.70 16.49 10.70
CA PHE A 45 -3.10 16.81 10.48
C PHE A 45 -4.03 15.60 10.69
N ALA A 46 -3.58 14.39 10.41
CA ALA A 46 -4.39 13.20 10.59
C ALA A 46 -3.67 12.23 11.55
N MET A 47 -4.37 11.84 12.62
CA MET A 47 -3.84 11.03 13.72
C MET A 47 -4.78 9.86 14.02
N TYR A 48 -4.21 8.76 14.50
CA TYR A 48 -4.93 7.64 15.14
C TYR A 48 -6.06 7.02 14.31
N GLY A 49 -5.83 6.86 13.01
CA GLY A 49 -6.78 6.22 12.12
C GLY A 49 -6.72 4.70 12.16
N HIS A 50 -7.57 4.07 11.35
CA HIS A 50 -7.53 2.63 11.11
C HIS A 50 -8.18 2.28 9.78
N LEU A 51 -7.77 1.13 9.24
CA LEU A 51 -8.42 0.47 8.12
C LEU A 51 -8.61 -1.00 8.46
N ASP A 52 -9.81 -1.50 8.24
CA ASP A 52 -10.08 -2.94 8.30
C ASP A 52 -9.56 -3.61 7.04
N LEU A 53 -8.75 -4.64 7.22
CA LEU A 53 -8.14 -5.39 6.15
C LEU A 53 -8.75 -6.79 6.07
N ASP A 54 -9.46 -7.07 4.98
CA ASP A 54 -9.99 -8.40 4.69
C ASP A 54 -8.91 -9.25 4.04
N VAL A 55 -8.54 -10.34 4.69
CA VAL A 55 -7.57 -11.31 4.19
C VAL A 55 -8.31 -12.57 3.77
N THR A 56 -8.29 -12.87 2.47
CA THR A 56 -9.03 -13.98 1.86
C THR A 56 -8.11 -14.91 1.09
N GLY A 57 -8.60 -16.12 0.76
CA GLY A 57 -7.91 -17.07 -0.09
C GLY A 57 -6.65 -17.68 0.51
N ARG A 58 -5.71 -18.08 -0.34
CA ARG A 58 -4.48 -18.78 0.07
C ARG A 58 -3.57 -17.92 0.94
N GLY A 59 -3.61 -16.60 0.79
CA GLY A 59 -2.86 -15.66 1.63
C GLY A 59 -3.24 -15.69 3.11
N ALA A 60 -4.44 -16.16 3.43
CA ALA A 60 -4.90 -16.33 4.81
C ALA A 60 -4.22 -17.50 5.55
N ALA A 61 -3.58 -18.43 4.85
CA ALA A 61 -3.15 -19.70 5.41
C ALA A 61 -1.65 -19.84 5.63
N GLU A 62 -0.81 -19.07 4.95
CA GLU A 62 0.59 -19.45 4.81
C GLU A 62 1.56 -18.50 5.49
N ARG A 63 2.45 -19.08 6.30
CA ARG A 63 3.76 -18.53 6.59
C ARG A 63 4.45 -18.23 5.26
N PRO A 64 5.31 -17.20 5.18
CA PRO A 64 6.11 -17.00 3.99
C PRO A 64 6.80 -18.30 3.64
N ASP A 65 6.48 -18.84 2.45
CA ASP A 65 7.17 -20.00 1.92
C ASP A 65 8.61 -19.59 1.66
N CYS A 66 9.53 -20.04 2.51
CA CYS A 66 10.94 -19.68 2.47
C CYS A 66 11.71 -20.36 1.33
N ALA A 67 11.01 -20.84 0.28
CA ALA A 67 11.59 -21.48 -0.88
C ALA A 67 12.34 -20.50 -1.80
N PHE A 68 13.53 -20.10 -1.40
CA PHE A 68 14.48 -19.34 -2.22
C PHE A 68 15.65 -20.24 -2.65
N GLY A 69 15.46 -21.02 -3.73
CA GLY A 69 16.49 -21.90 -4.32
C GLY A 69 16.56 -23.29 -3.67
N GLU A 70 16.78 -24.34 -4.48
CA GLU A 70 16.74 -25.72 -4.00
C GLU A 70 17.81 -26.09 -2.96
N ALA A 71 18.96 -25.39 -2.92
CA ALA A 71 20.02 -25.63 -1.92
C ALA A 71 19.81 -24.82 -0.62
N GLU A 72 19.17 -23.66 -0.69
CA GLU A 72 18.82 -22.82 0.47
C GLU A 72 17.48 -23.27 1.06
N ALA A 73 16.58 -23.86 0.26
CA ALA A 73 15.28 -24.33 0.70
C ALA A 73 15.36 -25.46 1.75
N GLN A 74 16.40 -26.29 1.75
CA GLN A 74 16.53 -27.34 2.75
C GLN A 74 16.96 -26.81 4.12
N SER A 75 17.80 -25.76 4.18
CA SER A 75 18.16 -25.12 5.45
C SER A 75 17.02 -24.24 5.99
N LEU A 76 16.32 -23.54 5.11
CA LEU A 76 15.18 -22.68 5.44
C LEU A 76 13.90 -23.46 5.81
N ALA A 77 13.68 -24.62 5.21
CA ALA A 77 12.58 -25.51 5.58
C ALA A 77 12.75 -26.09 6.98
N SER A 78 14.00 -26.35 7.44
CA SER A 78 14.28 -26.75 8.81
C SER A 78 14.09 -25.61 9.79
N ALA A 79 14.46 -24.37 9.40
CA ALA A 79 14.21 -23.14 10.19
C ALA A 79 12.71 -22.85 10.33
N SER A 80 11.93 -23.04 9.26
CA SER A 80 10.48 -22.82 9.29
C SER A 80 9.74 -23.84 10.16
N ALA A 81 10.22 -25.06 10.26
CA ALA A 81 9.65 -26.08 11.14
C ALA A 81 9.87 -25.80 12.63
N ASN A 82 10.97 -25.15 12.97
CA ASN A 82 11.31 -24.78 14.35
C ASN A 82 10.79 -23.38 14.74
N ALA A 83 10.37 -22.57 13.78
CA ALA A 83 9.83 -21.21 14.00
C ALA A 83 8.41 -21.18 14.58
N GLU A 84 7.87 -22.32 15.03
CA GLU A 84 6.51 -22.40 15.62
C GLU A 84 6.30 -21.49 16.83
N GLY A 85 7.37 -20.94 17.40
CA GLY A 85 7.34 -19.99 18.49
C GLY A 85 7.52 -18.52 18.12
N LEU A 86 7.80 -18.17 16.84
CA LEU A 86 8.09 -16.78 16.44
C LEU A 86 6.83 -16.08 15.88
N SER A 87 6.66 -14.83 16.25
CA SER A 87 5.61 -13.93 15.74
C SER A 87 6.25 -12.77 15.01
N THR A 88 5.74 -12.44 13.82
CA THR A 88 6.21 -11.30 13.03
C THR A 88 5.45 -10.04 13.41
N SER A 89 6.15 -8.91 13.43
CA SER A 89 5.58 -7.58 13.61
C SER A 89 6.25 -6.60 12.66
N MET A 90 5.47 -5.88 11.89
CA MET A 90 5.94 -4.81 11.03
C MET A 90 5.69 -3.47 11.68
N THR A 91 6.72 -2.65 11.79
CA THR A 91 6.61 -1.31 12.38
C THR A 91 7.07 -0.27 11.38
N SER A 92 6.35 0.82 11.26
CA SER A 92 6.91 2.03 10.72
C SER A 92 7.66 2.81 11.80
N THR A 93 8.63 3.55 11.40
CA THR A 93 9.57 4.26 12.26
C THR A 93 8.95 5.52 12.83
N MET A 94 8.92 5.66 14.07
CA MET A 94 9.39 6.72 14.97
C MET A 94 8.67 6.66 16.31
N ARG A 95 9.42 6.25 17.31
CA ARG A 95 9.15 6.72 18.66
C ARG A 95 10.10 7.89 18.91
N GLU A 96 9.59 9.09 18.89
CA GLU A 96 10.11 10.15 19.73
C GLU A 96 8.99 11.06 20.19
N GLY A 97 8.80 11.02 21.49
CA GLY A 97 8.42 12.13 22.33
C GLY A 97 7.15 12.88 22.01
N ASN A 98 5.97 12.29 22.12
CA ASN A 98 4.83 13.09 22.52
C ASN A 98 3.99 12.33 23.54
N GLN A 99 4.24 12.65 24.80
CA GLN A 99 3.39 12.27 25.93
C GLN A 99 2.10 13.09 25.88
N ARG A 100 1.17 12.70 25.04
CA ARG A 100 -0.25 12.89 25.33
C ARG A 100 -0.82 11.52 25.69
N ALA A 101 -0.71 11.23 26.98
CA ALA A 101 -1.04 9.96 27.61
C ALA A 101 -2.54 9.59 27.59
N GLY A 102 -3.37 10.23 26.78
CA GLY A 102 -4.82 10.05 26.80
C GLY A 102 -5.36 8.98 25.85
N HIS A 103 -4.76 8.80 24.67
CA HIS A 103 -5.24 7.84 23.68
C HIS A 103 -4.34 6.61 23.48
N LEU A 104 -3.09 6.66 23.95
CA LEU A 104 -2.19 5.51 23.93
C LEU A 104 -2.44 4.50 25.05
N ALA A 105 -3.32 4.82 26.00
CA ALA A 105 -3.61 3.98 27.16
C ALA A 105 -4.34 2.67 26.85
N SER A 106 -4.75 2.42 25.59
CA SER A 106 -5.39 1.18 25.16
C SER A 106 -4.53 0.31 24.24
N TYR A 107 -3.26 0.63 24.06
CA TYR A 107 -2.35 -0.32 23.41
C TYR A 107 -1.98 -1.41 24.39
N ASP A 108 -2.93 -2.29 24.63
CA ASP A 108 -2.68 -3.56 25.27
C ASP A 108 -2.07 -4.50 24.21
N ALA A 109 -0.85 -4.93 24.48
CA ALA A 109 -0.18 -5.93 23.66
C ALA A 109 -0.96 -7.26 23.60
N SER A 110 -1.97 -7.45 24.46
CA SER A 110 -2.92 -8.57 24.42
C SER A 110 -3.84 -8.53 23.19
N ASN A 111 -4.03 -7.37 22.54
CA ASN A 111 -4.70 -7.24 21.25
C ASN A 111 -3.87 -7.76 20.06
N LEU A 112 -2.71 -8.34 20.32
CA LEU A 112 -1.89 -9.07 19.34
C LEU A 112 -2.39 -10.50 19.12
N GLN A 113 -3.60 -10.83 19.51
CA GLN A 113 -4.24 -12.10 19.14
C GLN A 113 -4.38 -12.14 17.61
N MET A 114 -4.02 -13.29 17.05
CA MET A 114 -4.34 -13.56 15.63
C MET A 114 -5.85 -13.38 15.47
N PRO A 115 -6.29 -12.68 14.42
CA PRO A 115 -7.71 -12.46 14.19
C PRO A 115 -8.46 -13.80 14.11
N GLU A 116 -9.70 -13.80 14.56
CA GLU A 116 -10.57 -14.97 14.46
C GLU A 116 -10.82 -15.30 12.99
N ARG A 117 -10.50 -16.55 12.63
CA ARG A 117 -10.65 -17.01 11.24
C ARG A 117 -12.05 -17.54 11.01
N ARG A 118 -12.63 -17.21 9.86
CA ARG A 118 -13.88 -17.79 9.37
C ARG A 118 -13.63 -19.25 8.93
N GLU A 119 -14.70 -19.99 8.65
CA GLU A 119 -14.62 -21.38 8.19
C GLU A 119 -13.80 -21.58 6.91
N ASP A 120 -13.79 -20.60 6.02
CA ASP A 120 -13.01 -20.57 4.77
C ASP A 120 -11.55 -20.14 4.99
N GLY A 121 -11.15 -19.90 6.23
CA GLY A 121 -9.82 -19.44 6.62
C GLY A 121 -9.61 -17.94 6.48
N SER A 122 -10.55 -17.20 5.91
CA SER A 122 -10.47 -15.74 5.81
C SER A 122 -10.59 -15.06 7.18
N TYR A 123 -10.09 -13.85 7.29
CA TYR A 123 -10.21 -13.04 8.50
C TYR A 123 -10.17 -11.55 8.17
N THR A 124 -10.64 -10.74 9.10
CA THR A 124 -10.52 -9.27 9.04
C THR A 124 -9.63 -8.81 10.18
N VAL A 125 -8.68 -7.94 9.90
CA VAL A 125 -7.79 -7.36 10.91
C VAL A 125 -7.78 -5.84 10.79
N PRO A 126 -8.00 -5.10 11.90
CA PRO A 126 -7.84 -3.65 11.91
C PRO A 126 -6.34 -3.30 11.91
N ILE A 127 -5.93 -2.51 10.94
CA ILE A 127 -4.59 -1.93 10.85
C ILE A 127 -4.68 -0.48 11.28
N ARG A 128 -4.09 -0.16 12.42
CA ARG A 128 -4.09 1.20 12.96
C ARG A 128 -3.07 2.06 12.23
N ILE A 129 -3.44 3.31 12.04
CA ILE A 129 -2.61 4.34 11.45
C ILE A 129 -2.21 5.29 12.59
N LEU A 130 -0.91 5.40 12.85
CA LEU A 130 -0.41 6.30 13.87
C LEU A 130 -0.64 7.75 13.45
N ARG A 131 -0.28 8.08 12.20
CA ARG A 131 -0.43 9.42 11.64
C ARG A 131 -0.32 9.43 10.12
N ILE A 132 -0.84 10.50 9.54
CA ILE A 132 -0.54 10.92 8.17
C ILE A 132 -0.07 12.36 8.24
N HIS A 133 1.17 12.63 7.85
CA HIS A 133 1.73 13.97 7.86
C HIS A 133 2.20 14.40 6.48
N MET A 134 2.33 15.72 6.31
CA MET A 134 2.76 16.33 5.06
C MET A 134 4.26 16.60 5.09
N GLU A 135 4.90 16.36 3.97
CA GLU A 135 6.29 16.67 3.70
C GLU A 135 6.43 17.29 2.30
N GLU A 136 7.63 17.64 1.91
CA GLU A 136 7.97 17.93 0.52
C GLU A 136 8.86 16.81 -0.06
N ASP A 137 8.71 16.53 -1.35
CA ASP A 137 9.62 15.63 -2.05
C ASP A 137 10.98 16.33 -2.28
N ALA A 138 12.05 15.56 -2.15
CA ALA A 138 13.40 15.99 -2.50
C ALA A 138 13.65 15.80 -4.00
N ALA A 139 14.83 16.22 -4.46
CA ALA A 139 15.28 15.92 -5.80
C ALA A 139 15.53 14.41 -6.00
N LYS A 140 15.58 13.98 -7.26
CA LYS A 140 15.95 12.63 -7.64
C LYS A 140 17.40 12.58 -8.07
N MET A 141 18.18 11.63 -7.51
CA MET A 141 19.53 11.34 -8.00
C MET A 141 19.51 10.20 -9.01
N VAL A 142 20.22 10.38 -10.12
CA VAL A 142 20.42 9.37 -11.16
C VAL A 142 21.90 9.11 -11.30
N HIS A 143 22.34 7.88 -11.03
CA HIS A 143 23.74 7.46 -11.10
C HIS A 143 24.05 6.88 -12.47
N VAL A 144 24.81 7.62 -13.28
CA VAL A 144 25.13 7.23 -14.67
C VAL A 144 26.28 6.22 -14.66
N GLY A 145 26.07 5.07 -15.31
CA GLY A 145 27.08 4.00 -15.38
C GLY A 145 27.26 3.19 -14.10
N GLY A 146 26.49 3.50 -13.06
CA GLY A 146 26.53 2.74 -11.80
C GLY A 146 25.94 1.34 -11.92
N ALA A 147 26.47 0.38 -11.17
CA ALA A 147 25.89 -0.95 -11.09
C ALA A 147 24.46 -0.89 -10.55
N GLU A 148 23.47 -1.33 -11.32
CA GLU A 148 22.05 -1.34 -10.94
C GLU A 148 21.51 0.07 -10.53
N GLY A 149 22.04 1.15 -11.11
CA GLY A 149 21.65 2.53 -10.79
C GLY A 149 22.16 3.02 -9.42
N ARG A 150 23.11 2.32 -8.82
CA ARG A 150 23.76 2.72 -7.56
C ARG A 150 24.93 3.67 -7.79
N ILE A 151 25.32 4.40 -6.74
CA ILE A 151 26.51 5.25 -6.75
C ILE A 151 27.81 4.45 -6.96
N THR A 152 27.82 3.17 -6.59
CA THR A 152 28.98 2.29 -6.75
C THR A 152 29.30 2.13 -8.23
N ALA A 153 30.52 2.50 -8.60
CA ALA A 153 31.04 2.52 -9.97
C ALA A 153 30.31 3.50 -10.93
N ALA A 154 29.51 4.42 -10.42
CA ALA A 154 28.93 5.49 -11.22
C ALA A 154 30.03 6.47 -11.66
N ALA A 155 30.05 6.84 -12.94
CA ALA A 155 30.97 7.85 -13.46
C ALA A 155 30.55 9.25 -13.00
N GLU A 156 29.25 9.49 -12.88
CA GLU A 156 28.68 10.76 -12.43
C GLU A 156 27.29 10.54 -11.81
N SER A 157 26.82 11.51 -11.03
CA SER A 157 25.48 11.54 -10.48
C SER A 157 24.79 12.83 -10.91
N LEU A 158 23.66 12.68 -11.59
CA LEU A 158 22.81 13.80 -12.01
C LEU A 158 21.78 14.04 -10.92
N VAL A 159 21.52 15.31 -10.60
CA VAL A 159 20.46 15.71 -9.66
C VAL A 159 19.33 16.34 -10.45
N ASP A 160 18.15 15.71 -10.38
CA ASP A 160 16.93 16.19 -11.02
C ASP A 160 16.03 16.84 -9.97
N TYR A 161 15.86 18.17 -10.07
CA TYR A 161 15.06 18.98 -9.15
C TYR A 161 13.61 19.16 -9.60
N ASN A 162 13.13 18.53 -10.69
CA ASN A 162 11.77 18.74 -11.19
C ASN A 162 10.68 18.41 -10.17
N ARG A 163 10.95 17.51 -9.23
CA ARG A 163 10.02 17.14 -8.16
C ARG A 163 10.30 17.84 -6.83
N CYS A 164 11.35 18.63 -6.73
CA CYS A 164 11.71 19.32 -5.49
C CYS A 164 10.60 20.27 -5.05
N GLY A 165 10.17 20.16 -3.79
CA GLY A 165 9.08 20.96 -3.23
C GLY A 165 7.67 20.46 -3.57
N THR A 166 7.53 19.39 -4.33
CA THR A 166 6.21 18.76 -4.54
C THR A 166 5.68 18.22 -3.21
N PRO A 167 4.40 18.52 -2.86
CA PRO A 167 3.81 17.99 -1.65
C PRO A 167 3.82 16.46 -1.62
N LEU A 168 4.24 15.90 -0.51
CA LEU A 168 4.29 14.48 -0.21
C LEU A 168 3.51 14.23 1.08
N ILE A 169 2.76 13.15 1.15
CA ILE A 169 2.17 12.65 2.39
C ILE A 169 2.87 11.37 2.83
N GLU A 170 3.18 11.26 4.11
CA GLU A 170 3.73 10.05 4.71
C GLU A 170 2.72 9.47 5.70
N LEU A 171 2.25 8.25 5.42
CA LEU A 171 1.39 7.47 6.30
C LEU A 171 2.24 6.49 7.11
N VAL A 172 2.05 6.52 8.41
CA VAL A 172 2.78 5.69 9.36
C VAL A 172 1.80 4.80 10.10
N THR A 173 1.98 3.47 9.98
CA THR A 173 1.12 2.50 10.70
C THR A 173 1.66 2.16 12.07
N GLU A 174 0.78 1.68 12.95
CA GLU A 174 1.15 0.91 14.12
C GLU A 174 1.63 -0.49 13.70
N PRO A 175 2.33 -1.23 14.58
CA PRO A 175 2.88 -2.55 14.25
C PRO A 175 1.80 -3.65 14.29
N ASP A 176 0.74 -3.51 13.53
CA ASP A 176 -0.40 -4.44 13.52
C ASP A 176 -0.29 -5.50 12.43
N LEU A 177 0.43 -5.21 11.34
CA LEU A 177 0.67 -6.16 10.26
C LEU A 177 1.51 -7.36 10.73
N ARG A 178 1.14 -8.57 10.34
CA ARG A 178 1.78 -9.82 10.78
C ARG A 178 2.36 -10.65 9.65
N THR A 179 1.89 -10.44 8.43
CA THR A 179 2.32 -11.22 7.27
C THR A 179 2.69 -10.31 6.10
N PRO A 180 3.56 -10.79 5.18
CA PRO A 180 3.85 -10.08 3.94
C PRO A 180 2.61 -9.83 3.09
N GLU A 181 1.66 -10.78 3.12
CA GLU A 181 0.40 -10.65 2.40
C GLU A 181 -0.49 -9.55 2.97
N GLU A 182 -0.61 -9.43 4.30
CA GLU A 182 -1.32 -8.31 4.92
C GLU A 182 -0.72 -6.97 4.50
N ALA A 183 0.62 -6.86 4.44
CA ALA A 183 1.28 -5.64 3.99
C ALA A 183 0.97 -5.30 2.53
N ARG A 184 0.98 -6.31 1.66
CA ARG A 184 0.64 -6.17 0.25
C ARG A 184 -0.81 -5.69 0.09
N LEU A 185 -1.75 -6.36 0.74
CA LEU A 185 -3.18 -6.02 0.71
C LEU A 185 -3.45 -4.63 1.29
N PHE A 186 -2.78 -4.25 2.39
CA PHE A 186 -2.90 -2.93 2.98
C PHE A 186 -2.47 -1.82 2.01
N MET A 187 -1.33 -1.99 1.35
CA MET A 187 -0.85 -1.03 0.35
C MET A 187 -1.76 -0.95 -0.87
N GLU A 188 -2.31 -2.07 -1.34
CA GLU A 188 -3.31 -2.09 -2.41
C GLU A 188 -4.60 -1.37 -2.00
N LYS A 189 -5.06 -1.57 -0.77
CA LYS A 189 -6.22 -0.86 -0.23
C LYS A 189 -5.99 0.64 -0.16
N LEU A 190 -4.85 1.08 0.37
CA LEU A 190 -4.47 2.50 0.38
C LEU A 190 -4.42 3.09 -1.03
N ARG A 191 -3.82 2.38 -1.98
CA ARG A 191 -3.80 2.80 -3.38
C ARG A 191 -5.21 3.05 -3.91
N ARG A 192 -6.12 2.10 -3.73
CA ARG A 192 -7.51 2.23 -4.18
C ARG A 192 -8.19 3.44 -3.56
N ILE A 193 -8.03 3.66 -2.26
CA ILE A 193 -8.59 4.83 -1.56
C ILE A 193 -8.04 6.13 -2.15
N PHE A 194 -6.72 6.27 -2.27
CA PHE A 194 -6.10 7.52 -2.71
C PHE A 194 -6.34 7.83 -4.19
N VAL A 195 -6.46 6.81 -5.04
CA VAL A 195 -6.87 6.96 -6.44
C VAL A 195 -8.34 7.42 -6.50
N THR A 196 -9.23 6.82 -5.71
CA THR A 196 -10.64 7.21 -5.63
C THR A 196 -10.82 8.65 -5.14
N LEU A 197 -9.99 9.11 -4.20
CA LEU A 197 -9.96 10.49 -3.73
C LEU A 197 -9.33 11.48 -4.73
N GLY A 198 -8.73 11.00 -5.81
CA GLY A 198 -8.01 11.84 -6.78
C GLY A 198 -6.74 12.51 -6.22
N ILE A 199 -6.19 11.99 -5.11
CA ILE A 199 -5.00 12.55 -4.46
C ILE A 199 -3.73 12.23 -5.24
N SER A 200 -3.61 11.01 -5.78
CA SER A 200 -2.44 10.51 -6.48
C SER A 200 -2.81 9.36 -7.42
N ASP A 201 -2.02 9.16 -8.48
CA ASP A 201 -2.08 7.95 -9.33
C ASP A 201 -1.52 6.71 -8.62
N CYS A 202 -0.86 6.90 -7.49
CA CYS A 202 -0.30 5.85 -6.64
C CYS A 202 0.52 4.80 -7.42
N SER A 203 1.31 5.24 -8.39
CA SER A 203 2.19 4.37 -9.16
C SER A 203 3.52 4.15 -8.43
N MET A 204 3.79 2.91 -8.01
CA MET A 204 5.08 2.56 -7.42
C MET A 204 6.21 2.61 -8.47
N GLU A 205 5.92 2.28 -9.72
CA GLU A 205 6.90 2.29 -10.82
C GLU A 205 7.34 3.71 -11.18
N LYS A 206 6.41 4.66 -11.21
CA LYS A 206 6.69 6.09 -11.45
C LYS A 206 7.22 6.79 -10.19
N GLY A 207 7.14 6.13 -9.03
CA GLY A 207 7.58 6.65 -7.74
C GLY A 207 6.65 7.70 -7.12
N SER A 208 5.38 7.78 -7.57
CA SER A 208 4.34 8.56 -6.91
C SER A 208 3.75 7.87 -5.67
N MET A 209 4.04 6.57 -5.50
CA MET A 209 3.81 5.82 -4.26
C MET A 209 5.08 5.08 -3.89
N ARG A 210 5.50 5.16 -2.63
CA ARG A 210 6.68 4.46 -2.09
C ARG A 210 6.29 3.73 -0.83
N CYS A 211 7.01 2.68 -0.49
CA CYS A 211 6.81 1.93 0.72
C CYS A 211 8.16 1.54 1.32
N ASP A 212 8.34 1.84 2.59
CA ASP A 212 9.43 1.30 3.41
C ASP A 212 8.84 0.26 4.36
N GLY A 213 9.42 -0.95 4.38
CA GLY A 213 8.98 -2.04 5.24
C GLY A 213 9.86 -2.17 6.47
N ASN A 214 9.26 -2.25 7.67
CA ASN A 214 10.01 -2.51 8.89
C ASN A 214 9.61 -3.87 9.45
N VAL A 215 10.59 -4.73 9.70
CA VAL A 215 10.39 -6.10 10.18
C VAL A 215 11.14 -6.32 11.48
N SER A 216 10.47 -6.91 12.46
CA SER A 216 11.08 -7.49 13.65
C SER A 216 10.38 -8.78 14.04
N LEU A 217 11.11 -9.71 14.63
CA LEU A 217 10.57 -10.96 15.13
C LEU A 217 10.58 -10.99 16.65
N ARG A 218 9.59 -11.70 17.20
CA ARG A 218 9.50 -12.04 18.63
C ARG A 218 8.94 -13.44 18.78
N ARG A 219 9.18 -14.07 19.92
CA ARG A 219 8.56 -15.35 20.21
C ARG A 219 7.05 -15.19 20.38
N ARG A 220 6.30 -16.21 19.99
CA ARG A 220 4.85 -16.23 20.21
C ARG A 220 4.55 -16.12 21.71
N GLY A 221 3.62 -15.24 22.05
CA GLY A 221 3.26 -14.94 23.46
C GLY A 221 4.09 -13.85 24.11
N GLU A 222 5.20 -13.41 23.51
CA GLU A 222 5.93 -12.24 24.00
C GLU A 222 5.26 -10.95 23.51
N THR A 223 5.27 -9.92 24.36
CA THR A 223 4.72 -8.59 24.04
C THR A 223 5.78 -7.62 23.53
N LYS A 224 7.04 -7.83 23.97
CA LYS A 224 8.15 -6.97 23.57
C LYS A 224 8.56 -7.24 22.13
N LEU A 225 8.54 -6.18 21.31
CA LEU A 225 9.02 -6.25 19.93
C LEU A 225 10.54 -6.51 19.90
N GLY A 226 10.97 -7.30 18.89
CA GLY A 226 12.39 -7.50 18.61
C GLY A 226 13.05 -6.31 17.94
N THR A 227 14.33 -6.43 17.65
CA THR A 227 15.09 -5.41 16.90
C THR A 227 14.57 -5.36 15.45
N LYS A 228 14.24 -4.16 14.99
CA LYS A 228 13.70 -3.97 13.64
C LYS A 228 14.79 -3.78 12.59
N THR A 229 14.53 -4.28 11.40
CA THR A 229 15.25 -3.99 10.17
C THR A 229 14.34 -3.21 9.22
N GLU A 230 14.84 -2.14 8.63
CA GLU A 230 14.15 -1.33 7.64
C GLU A 230 14.49 -1.82 6.23
N LEU A 231 13.49 -2.13 5.43
CA LEU A 231 13.63 -2.51 4.02
C LEU A 231 13.30 -1.35 3.10
N LYS A 232 14.18 -1.09 2.15
CA LYS A 232 14.01 -0.08 1.09
C LYS A 232 14.04 -0.71 -0.29
N ASN A 233 13.67 0.09 -1.31
CA ASN A 233 13.60 -0.35 -2.71
C ASN A 233 12.47 -1.37 -2.98
N LEU A 234 11.34 -1.19 -2.33
CA LEU A 234 10.15 -2.01 -2.50
C LEU A 234 9.25 -1.37 -3.58
N ASN A 235 9.69 -1.45 -4.85
CA ASN A 235 9.14 -0.68 -5.97
C ASN A 235 7.91 -1.33 -6.64
N SER A 236 7.34 -2.35 -6.03
CA SER A 236 6.08 -2.99 -6.44
C SER A 236 5.45 -3.72 -5.27
N PHE A 237 4.16 -3.99 -5.32
CA PHE A 237 3.46 -4.81 -4.31
C PHE A 237 4.09 -6.21 -4.18
N LYS A 238 4.54 -6.79 -5.30
CA LYS A 238 5.28 -8.05 -5.29
C LYS A 238 6.63 -7.91 -4.59
N SER A 239 7.40 -6.86 -4.86
CA SER A 239 8.68 -6.62 -4.20
C SER A 239 8.51 -6.36 -2.70
N LEU A 240 7.42 -5.71 -2.29
CA LEU A 240 7.06 -5.56 -0.89
C LEU A 240 6.83 -6.92 -0.23
N HIS A 241 5.95 -7.74 -0.81
CA HIS A 241 5.66 -9.08 -0.31
C HIS A 241 6.93 -9.93 -0.22
N ASP A 242 7.66 -10.09 -1.34
CA ASP A 242 8.82 -10.98 -1.43
C ASP A 242 9.98 -10.50 -0.53
N GLY A 243 10.20 -9.19 -0.46
CA GLY A 243 11.24 -8.60 0.40
C GLY A 243 10.98 -8.81 1.88
N LEU A 244 9.72 -8.62 2.30
CA LEU A 244 9.30 -8.89 3.69
C LEU A 244 9.37 -10.38 4.03
N ALA A 245 8.92 -11.25 3.12
CA ALA A 245 8.99 -12.70 3.30
C ALA A 245 10.45 -13.15 3.48
N TYR A 246 11.36 -12.69 2.62
CA TYR A 246 12.78 -13.01 2.74
C TYR A 246 13.37 -12.53 4.08
N GLU A 247 13.08 -11.31 4.48
CA GLU A 247 13.64 -10.73 5.70
C GLU A 247 13.14 -11.43 6.96
N ILE A 248 11.87 -11.87 6.97
CA ILE A 248 11.31 -12.69 8.06
C ILE A 248 12.10 -13.99 8.18
N CYS A 249 12.34 -14.69 7.08
CA CYS A 249 13.09 -15.94 7.08
C CYS A 249 14.54 -15.71 7.54
N ARG A 250 15.21 -14.69 7.02
CA ARG A 250 16.59 -14.35 7.42
C ARG A 250 16.71 -14.06 8.91
N GLN A 251 15.77 -13.26 9.46
CA GLN A 251 15.79 -12.96 10.90
C GLN A 251 15.51 -14.20 11.73
N ALA A 252 14.59 -15.06 11.31
CA ALA A 252 14.29 -16.32 12.00
C ALA A 252 15.53 -17.21 12.07
N GLU A 253 16.22 -17.43 10.95
CA GLU A 253 17.45 -18.22 10.87
C GLU A 253 18.53 -17.69 11.83
N VAL A 254 18.82 -16.39 11.76
CA VAL A 254 19.81 -15.75 12.64
C VAL A 254 19.47 -15.94 14.12
N LEU A 255 18.19 -15.77 14.50
CA LEU A 255 17.75 -15.89 15.91
C LEU A 255 17.74 -17.35 16.39
N GLU A 256 17.40 -18.31 15.54
CA GLU A 256 17.44 -19.74 15.85
C GLU A 256 18.87 -20.26 16.05
N GLU A 257 19.82 -19.71 15.28
CA GLU A 257 21.27 -20.00 15.47
C GLU A 257 21.86 -19.29 16.69
N GLY A 258 21.07 -18.52 17.44
CA GLY A 258 21.54 -17.76 18.61
C GLY A 258 22.26 -16.47 18.26
N GLY A 259 22.15 -16.01 17.03
CA GLY A 259 22.70 -14.74 16.56
C GLY A 259 21.90 -13.51 17.04
N ILE A 260 22.32 -12.35 16.61
CA ILE A 260 21.71 -11.05 16.99
C ILE A 260 21.28 -10.31 15.75
N ILE A 261 20.07 -9.75 15.78
CA ILE A 261 19.59 -8.83 14.75
C ILE A 261 20.01 -7.41 15.13
N TYR A 262 20.68 -6.74 14.19
CA TYR A 262 21.08 -5.34 14.34
C TYR A 262 20.02 -4.41 13.73
N GLN A 263 19.90 -3.21 14.28
CA GLN A 263 19.05 -2.17 13.70
C GLN A 263 19.77 -1.59 12.48
N GLU A 264 19.34 -2.02 11.31
CA GLU A 264 19.96 -1.68 10.03
C GLU A 264 18.92 -1.38 8.95
N THR A 265 19.34 -0.65 7.92
CA THR A 265 18.59 -0.47 6.69
C THR A 265 19.14 -1.44 5.65
N ARG A 266 18.25 -2.21 5.03
CA ARG A 266 18.57 -3.18 3.98
C ARG A 266 17.86 -2.80 2.68
N HIS A 267 18.46 -3.13 1.57
CA HIS A 267 17.96 -2.92 0.23
C HIS A 267 17.48 -4.25 -0.37
N TRP A 268 16.27 -4.28 -0.89
CA TRP A 268 15.76 -5.43 -1.64
C TRP A 268 16.37 -5.48 -3.03
N GLU A 269 16.96 -6.62 -3.41
CA GLU A 269 17.48 -6.93 -4.75
C GLU A 269 16.56 -7.93 -5.45
N PRO A 270 15.60 -7.48 -6.32
CA PRO A 270 14.63 -8.37 -6.96
C PRO A 270 15.29 -9.44 -7.84
N SER A 271 16.38 -9.10 -8.53
CA SER A 271 17.12 -10.00 -9.41
C SER A 271 17.75 -11.18 -8.66
N ARG A 272 18.17 -10.95 -7.40
CA ARG A 272 18.81 -11.95 -6.54
C ARG A 272 17.89 -12.49 -5.46
N LYS A 273 16.66 -11.96 -5.37
CA LYS A 273 15.66 -12.29 -4.36
C LYS A 273 16.20 -12.30 -2.93
N ARG A 274 16.97 -11.26 -2.57
CA ARG A 274 17.56 -11.14 -1.24
C ARG A 274 17.65 -9.68 -0.79
N THR A 275 17.82 -9.48 0.51
CA THR A 275 18.14 -8.17 1.06
C THR A 275 19.66 -8.05 1.27
N VAL A 276 20.21 -6.83 1.07
CA VAL A 276 21.60 -6.51 1.35
C VAL A 276 21.69 -5.31 2.27
N VAL A 277 22.65 -5.32 3.18
CA VAL A 277 22.88 -4.20 4.11
C VAL A 277 23.26 -2.94 3.34
N MET A 278 22.57 -1.83 3.59
CA MET A 278 22.93 -0.50 3.10
C MET A 278 23.74 0.26 4.14
N ARG A 279 23.23 0.31 5.36
CA ARG A 279 23.89 0.97 6.48
C ARG A 279 23.42 0.36 7.81
N VAL A 280 24.31 0.34 8.78
CA VAL A 280 23.97 0.04 10.18
C VAL A 280 23.65 1.37 10.87
N LYS A 281 22.54 1.45 11.56
CA LYS A 281 22.17 2.64 12.34
C LYS A 281 22.82 2.54 13.72
N GLU A 282 23.90 3.29 13.95
CA GLU A 282 24.58 3.33 15.25
C GLU A 282 23.84 4.22 16.25
N THR A 283 23.17 5.28 15.77
CA THR A 283 22.39 6.23 16.59
C THR A 283 21.18 6.74 15.82
N ALA A 284 20.15 7.21 16.54
CA ALA A 284 19.04 7.94 15.91
C ALA A 284 19.58 9.18 15.20
N ASP A 285 19.21 9.37 13.94
CA ASP A 285 19.59 10.56 13.19
C ASP A 285 19.00 11.79 13.91
N ASP A 286 19.86 12.68 14.39
CA ASP A 286 19.45 13.98 14.91
C ASP A 286 19.17 14.91 13.72
N TYR A 287 17.89 15.01 13.34
CA TYR A 287 17.46 15.89 12.25
C TYR A 287 17.41 17.36 12.66
N ARG A 288 17.73 17.72 13.91
CA ARG A 288 17.70 19.09 14.41
C ARG A 288 16.42 19.83 14.02
N LEU A 289 15.29 19.19 14.31
CA LEU A 289 13.97 19.71 14.00
C LEU A 289 13.71 21.02 14.73
N PHE A 290 13.33 22.07 14.00
CA PHE A 290 12.79 23.29 14.58
C PHE A 290 11.65 23.84 13.70
N PRO A 291 10.71 24.62 14.27
CA PRO A 291 9.64 25.24 13.51
C PRO A 291 10.15 26.01 12.32
N ASP A 292 9.53 25.84 11.16
CA ASP A 292 9.90 26.59 9.96
C ASP A 292 9.52 28.07 10.15
N PRO A 293 10.49 29.00 10.11
CA PRO A 293 10.20 30.42 10.36
C PRO A 293 9.44 31.09 9.21
N ASP A 294 9.44 30.47 8.01
CA ASP A 294 8.78 31.02 6.82
C ASP A 294 7.33 30.55 6.68
N LEU A 295 6.92 29.55 7.46
CA LEU A 295 5.58 28.98 7.44
C LEU A 295 4.88 29.22 8.77
N ALA A 296 3.80 30.00 8.73
CA ALA A 296 2.95 30.19 9.90
C ALA A 296 2.28 28.87 10.32
N PRO A 297 1.94 28.69 11.61
CA PRO A 297 1.08 27.60 12.02
C PRO A 297 -0.25 27.64 11.26
N PHE A 298 -0.82 26.46 11.02
CA PHE A 298 -2.11 26.30 10.35
C PHE A 298 -3.17 25.97 11.37
N ASP A 299 -4.31 26.65 11.25
CA ASP A 299 -5.52 26.37 11.99
C ASP A 299 -6.61 25.96 10.99
N LEU A 300 -7.14 24.74 11.16
CA LEU A 300 -8.26 24.22 10.37
C LEU A 300 -9.55 24.45 11.16
N ASP A 301 -10.50 25.14 10.56
CA ASP A 301 -11.83 25.28 11.14
C ASP A 301 -12.74 24.09 10.81
N ASP A 302 -13.86 24.01 11.53
CA ASP A 302 -14.82 22.92 11.33
C ASP A 302 -15.49 23.01 9.96
N GLU A 303 -15.69 24.20 9.40
CA GLU A 303 -16.29 24.40 8.09
C GLU A 303 -15.41 23.78 6.98
N PHE A 304 -14.10 24.00 7.07
CA PHE A 304 -13.15 23.39 6.13
C PHE A 304 -13.17 21.86 6.22
N ILE A 305 -13.13 21.31 7.45
CA ILE A 305 -13.12 19.84 7.66
C ILE A 305 -14.44 19.24 7.19
N ASP A 306 -15.59 19.86 7.48
CA ASP A 306 -16.90 19.37 7.07
C ASP A 306 -17.10 19.46 5.55
N ARG A 307 -16.55 20.49 4.91
CA ARG A 307 -16.51 20.56 3.45
C ARG A 307 -15.71 19.38 2.87
N CYS A 308 -14.49 19.14 3.35
CA CYS A 308 -13.70 17.98 2.91
C CYS A 308 -14.45 16.65 3.13
N ARG A 309 -15.15 16.51 4.26
CA ARG A 309 -15.96 15.32 4.54
C ARG A 309 -17.08 15.12 3.51
N GLY A 310 -17.71 16.23 3.09
CA GLY A 310 -18.75 16.20 2.06
C GLY A 310 -18.25 15.91 0.64
N GLU A 311 -16.97 16.11 0.40
CA GLU A 311 -16.32 15.87 -0.89
C GLU A 311 -15.78 14.43 -1.05
N ILE A 312 -15.80 13.62 0.03
CA ILE A 312 -15.35 12.22 -0.05
C ILE A 312 -16.35 11.44 -0.91
N PRO A 313 -15.91 10.86 -2.04
CA PRO A 313 -16.77 10.02 -2.86
C PRO A 313 -17.04 8.68 -2.15
N GLU A 314 -17.96 7.90 -2.73
CA GLU A 314 -18.15 6.52 -2.25
C GLU A 314 -16.84 5.74 -2.33
N LEU A 315 -16.33 5.32 -1.18
CA LEU A 315 -15.04 4.62 -1.07
C LEU A 315 -15.14 3.18 -1.62
N PRO A 316 -14.02 2.58 -2.06
CA PRO A 316 -14.02 1.27 -2.72
C PRO A 316 -14.73 0.14 -1.96
N ASP A 317 -14.58 0.09 -0.63
CA ASP A 317 -15.25 -0.96 0.17
C ASP A 317 -16.77 -0.80 0.21
N ALA A 318 -17.25 0.45 0.35
CA ALA A 318 -18.69 0.74 0.31
C ALA A 318 -19.26 0.43 -1.08
N LYS A 319 -18.55 0.82 -2.13
CA LYS A 319 -18.91 0.55 -3.53
C LYS A 319 -18.92 -0.94 -3.83
N ARG A 320 -17.93 -1.71 -3.35
CA ARG A 320 -17.91 -3.18 -3.43
C ARG A 320 -19.17 -3.78 -2.79
N ALA A 321 -19.45 -3.39 -1.54
CA ALA A 321 -20.62 -3.91 -0.82
C ALA A 321 -21.94 -3.58 -1.54
N ARG A 322 -22.04 -2.38 -2.10
CA ARG A 322 -23.19 -1.98 -2.92
C ARG A 322 -23.29 -2.80 -4.20
N PHE A 323 -22.19 -3.05 -4.90
CA PHE A 323 -22.19 -3.88 -6.12
C PHE A 323 -22.63 -5.33 -5.83
N GLU A 324 -22.20 -5.89 -4.71
CA GLU A 324 -22.64 -7.20 -4.26
C GLU A 324 -24.16 -7.21 -3.95
N ALA A 325 -24.65 -6.18 -3.26
CA ALA A 325 -26.04 -6.10 -2.84
C ALA A 325 -27.00 -5.80 -4.00
N ASP A 326 -26.68 -4.79 -4.84
CA ASP A 326 -27.58 -4.28 -5.86
C ASP A 326 -27.54 -5.11 -7.14
N PHE A 327 -26.35 -5.57 -7.53
CA PHE A 327 -26.15 -6.31 -8.79
C PHE A 327 -26.03 -7.82 -8.58
N GLY A 328 -25.75 -8.29 -7.36
CA GLY A 328 -25.57 -9.72 -7.06
C GLY A 328 -24.34 -10.33 -7.70
N ILE A 329 -23.27 -9.55 -7.90
CA ILE A 329 -22.00 -10.03 -8.45
C ILE A 329 -21.11 -10.59 -7.35
N LYS A 330 -20.11 -11.41 -7.75
CA LYS A 330 -19.16 -12.03 -6.82
C LYS A 330 -18.27 -11.00 -6.18
N THR A 331 -17.95 -11.19 -4.90
CA THR A 331 -17.07 -10.32 -4.10
C THR A 331 -15.75 -10.00 -4.80
N ALA A 332 -15.08 -11.01 -5.39
CA ALA A 332 -13.78 -10.81 -6.05
C ALA A 332 -13.88 -9.88 -7.28
N ASP A 333 -14.93 -10.02 -8.08
CA ASP A 333 -15.17 -9.17 -9.24
C ASP A 333 -15.59 -7.76 -8.82
N ALA A 334 -16.48 -7.67 -7.81
CA ALA A 334 -16.90 -6.41 -7.21
C ALA A 334 -15.72 -5.63 -6.63
N GLU A 335 -14.79 -6.30 -5.93
CA GLU A 335 -13.59 -5.70 -5.37
C GLU A 335 -12.66 -5.14 -6.46
N GLN A 336 -12.46 -5.90 -7.54
CA GLN A 336 -11.60 -5.48 -8.63
C GLN A 336 -12.17 -4.29 -9.39
N ILE A 337 -13.49 -4.32 -9.67
CA ILE A 337 -14.18 -3.23 -10.39
C ILE A 337 -14.27 -1.97 -9.51
N ALA A 338 -14.68 -2.09 -8.25
CA ALA A 338 -14.81 -0.97 -7.33
C ALA A 338 -13.46 -0.32 -6.97
N GLY A 339 -12.35 -1.04 -7.14
CA GLY A 339 -11.01 -0.55 -6.87
C GLY A 339 -10.45 0.44 -7.89
N ASP A 340 -11.13 0.64 -9.02
CA ASP A 340 -10.78 1.60 -10.05
C ASP A 340 -12.01 2.43 -10.42
N PRO A 341 -11.98 3.77 -10.24
CA PRO A 341 -13.13 4.63 -10.49
C PRO A 341 -13.67 4.54 -11.93
N GLU A 342 -12.81 4.49 -12.95
CA GLU A 342 -13.22 4.42 -14.35
C GLU A 342 -13.92 3.09 -14.64
N PHE A 343 -13.40 1.98 -14.11
CA PHE A 343 -14.03 0.66 -14.22
C PHE A 343 -15.37 0.59 -13.48
N ALA A 344 -15.47 1.22 -12.31
CA ALA A 344 -16.69 1.26 -11.55
C ALA A 344 -17.81 2.02 -12.29
N GLU A 345 -17.51 3.21 -12.81
CA GLU A 345 -18.45 4.00 -13.62
C GLU A 345 -18.87 3.27 -14.90
N PHE A 346 -17.92 2.64 -15.56
CA PHE A 346 -18.20 1.84 -16.77
C PHE A 346 -19.13 0.65 -16.45
N PHE A 347 -18.85 -0.05 -15.34
CA PHE A 347 -19.69 -1.18 -14.89
C PHE A 347 -21.11 -0.73 -14.57
N GLU A 348 -21.27 0.34 -13.81
CA GLU A 348 -22.59 0.88 -13.47
C GLU A 348 -23.40 1.26 -14.73
N ALA A 349 -22.73 1.90 -15.70
CA ALA A 349 -23.37 2.24 -16.97
C ALA A 349 -23.72 0.99 -17.79
N ALA A 350 -22.86 -0.01 -17.86
CA ALA A 350 -23.08 -1.23 -18.61
C ALA A 350 -24.11 -2.16 -17.97
N ALA A 351 -24.13 -2.24 -16.63
CA ALA A 351 -25.05 -3.09 -15.86
C ALA A 351 -26.36 -2.40 -15.47
N ALA A 352 -26.62 -1.19 -15.98
CA ALA A 352 -27.82 -0.43 -15.64
C ALA A 352 -29.10 -1.24 -15.92
N GLY A 353 -29.91 -1.45 -14.86
CA GLY A 353 -31.15 -2.24 -14.93
C GLY A 353 -30.94 -3.76 -15.00
N MET A 354 -29.74 -4.26 -14.81
CA MET A 354 -29.40 -5.68 -14.74
C MET A 354 -29.13 -6.11 -13.29
N ALA A 355 -29.32 -7.40 -13.01
CA ALA A 355 -28.94 -8.01 -11.74
C ALA A 355 -28.65 -9.52 -11.96
N GLY A 356 -28.00 -10.16 -10.97
CA GLY A 356 -27.71 -11.59 -10.99
C GLY A 356 -26.85 -12.02 -12.18
N LYS A 357 -27.31 -13.01 -12.98
CA LYS A 357 -26.53 -13.59 -14.09
C LYS A 357 -26.10 -12.54 -15.13
N GLU A 358 -26.98 -11.58 -15.48
CA GLU A 358 -26.65 -10.56 -16.48
C GLU A 358 -25.55 -9.60 -15.99
N ALA A 359 -25.71 -9.05 -14.79
CA ALA A 359 -24.71 -8.16 -14.19
C ALA A 359 -23.38 -8.88 -13.93
N GLN A 360 -23.43 -10.14 -13.47
CA GLN A 360 -22.22 -10.97 -13.32
C GLN A 360 -21.50 -11.19 -14.66
N THR A 361 -22.25 -11.32 -15.75
CA THR A 361 -21.66 -11.46 -17.09
C THR A 361 -20.97 -10.18 -17.53
N VAL A 362 -21.55 -9.01 -17.26
CA VAL A 362 -20.87 -7.72 -17.45
C VAL A 362 -19.56 -7.67 -16.66
N ALA A 363 -19.61 -8.01 -15.37
CA ALA A 363 -18.42 -8.05 -14.51
C ALA A 363 -17.33 -8.98 -15.07
N ASN A 364 -17.70 -10.19 -15.50
CA ASN A 364 -16.77 -11.13 -16.12
C ASN A 364 -16.10 -10.58 -17.39
N LEU A 365 -16.86 -9.90 -18.25
CA LEU A 365 -16.31 -9.28 -19.47
C LEU A 365 -15.32 -8.17 -19.12
N LEU A 366 -15.60 -7.36 -18.10
CA LEU A 366 -14.70 -6.30 -17.67
C LEU A 366 -13.43 -6.87 -17.05
N VAL A 367 -13.56 -7.80 -16.10
CA VAL A 367 -12.42 -8.32 -15.34
C VAL A 367 -11.50 -9.20 -16.20
N ASN A 368 -12.04 -9.98 -17.13
CA ASN A 368 -11.25 -10.90 -17.92
C ASN A 368 -10.87 -10.32 -19.29
N GLU A 369 -11.84 -9.89 -20.10
CA GLU A 369 -11.57 -9.51 -21.49
C GLU A 369 -11.09 -8.04 -21.60
N MET A 370 -11.77 -7.09 -20.93
CA MET A 370 -11.41 -5.67 -21.01
C MET A 370 -10.02 -5.41 -20.43
N ILE A 371 -9.74 -5.87 -19.21
CA ILE A 371 -8.43 -5.67 -18.57
C ILE A 371 -7.31 -6.30 -19.41
N ALA A 372 -7.53 -7.50 -19.94
CA ALA A 372 -6.54 -8.17 -20.79
C ALA A 372 -6.28 -7.37 -22.08
N TYR A 373 -7.33 -6.86 -22.70
CA TYR A 373 -7.22 -6.03 -23.90
C TYR A 373 -6.45 -4.73 -23.62
N LEU A 374 -6.86 -3.95 -22.61
CA LEU A 374 -6.21 -2.67 -22.27
C LEU A 374 -4.72 -2.86 -21.98
N LYS A 375 -4.37 -3.90 -21.22
CA LYS A 375 -2.99 -4.26 -20.92
C LYS A 375 -2.20 -4.66 -22.17
N GLY A 376 -2.82 -5.43 -23.06
CA GLY A 376 -2.17 -5.89 -24.30
C GLY A 376 -1.96 -4.77 -25.31
N ALA A 377 -2.93 -3.85 -25.41
CA ALA A 377 -2.88 -2.71 -26.33
C ALA A 377 -2.09 -1.51 -25.73
N GLY A 378 -1.89 -1.47 -24.41
CA GLY A 378 -1.22 -0.36 -23.74
C GLY A 378 -2.05 0.93 -23.72
N VAL A 379 -3.39 0.83 -23.72
CA VAL A 379 -4.33 1.96 -23.75
C VAL A 379 -5.17 2.00 -22.47
N SER A 380 -5.71 3.17 -22.14
CA SER A 380 -6.67 3.35 -21.04
C SER A 380 -8.08 2.88 -21.43
N LEU A 381 -8.99 2.79 -20.47
CA LEU A 381 -10.38 2.42 -20.69
C LEU A 381 -11.08 3.41 -21.63
N THR A 382 -10.86 4.71 -21.45
CA THR A 382 -11.38 5.78 -22.30
C THR A 382 -10.83 5.75 -23.73
N GLU A 383 -9.59 5.33 -23.91
CA GLU A 383 -8.96 5.18 -25.23
C GLU A 383 -9.33 3.89 -25.95
N SER A 384 -9.98 2.94 -25.28
CA SER A 384 -10.37 1.66 -25.87
C SER A 384 -11.39 1.78 -26.99
N GLY A 385 -12.17 2.86 -27.01
CA GLY A 385 -13.28 3.05 -27.93
C GLY A 385 -14.52 2.18 -27.65
N ILE A 386 -14.44 1.26 -26.68
CA ILE A 386 -15.53 0.37 -26.31
C ILE A 386 -16.51 1.11 -25.39
N ALA A 387 -17.80 1.18 -25.80
CA ALA A 387 -18.83 1.82 -25.00
C ALA A 387 -19.49 0.84 -24.00
N PRO A 388 -19.96 1.31 -22.83
CA PRO A 388 -20.71 0.49 -21.88
C PRO A 388 -21.91 -0.23 -22.50
N ALA A 389 -22.64 0.42 -23.43
CA ALA A 389 -23.80 -0.15 -24.09
C ALA A 389 -23.46 -1.38 -24.97
N GLN A 390 -22.26 -1.41 -25.56
CA GLN A 390 -21.80 -2.55 -26.36
C GLN A 390 -21.53 -3.76 -25.46
N VAL A 391 -20.86 -3.53 -24.33
CA VAL A 391 -20.61 -4.59 -23.32
C VAL A 391 -21.92 -5.10 -22.74
N ALA A 392 -22.87 -4.20 -22.47
CA ALA A 392 -24.22 -4.55 -22.02
C ALA A 392 -24.97 -5.46 -23.01
N ALA A 393 -24.91 -5.13 -24.32
CA ALA A 393 -25.53 -5.93 -25.36
C ALA A 393 -24.88 -7.32 -25.47
N LEU A 394 -23.54 -7.38 -25.44
CA LEU A 394 -22.79 -8.65 -25.48
C LEU A 394 -23.09 -9.52 -24.26
N ALA A 395 -23.17 -8.92 -23.07
CA ALA A 395 -23.50 -9.60 -21.83
C ALA A 395 -24.91 -10.24 -21.87
N LYS A 396 -25.90 -9.54 -22.43
CA LYS A 396 -27.28 -10.08 -22.62
C LYS A 396 -27.30 -11.30 -23.53
N LEU A 397 -26.55 -11.28 -24.64
CA LEU A 397 -26.45 -12.43 -25.56
C LEU A 397 -25.80 -13.64 -24.87
N LEU A 398 -24.77 -13.41 -24.06
CA LEU A 398 -24.12 -14.45 -23.25
C LEU A 398 -25.05 -14.98 -22.14
N ALA A 399 -25.70 -14.10 -21.41
CA ALA A 399 -26.54 -14.47 -20.28
C ALA A 399 -27.78 -15.30 -20.71
N THR A 400 -28.24 -15.10 -21.95
CA THR A 400 -29.36 -15.85 -22.57
C THR A 400 -28.89 -17.07 -23.35
N ASP A 401 -27.60 -17.39 -23.32
CA ASP A 401 -27.00 -18.50 -24.07
C ASP A 401 -27.22 -18.42 -25.61
N ALA A 402 -27.49 -17.20 -26.13
CA ALA A 402 -27.62 -16.96 -27.57
C ALA A 402 -26.28 -17.10 -28.33
N ILE A 403 -25.20 -16.86 -27.65
CA ILE A 403 -23.84 -17.07 -28.13
C ILE A 403 -23.00 -17.79 -27.08
N SER A 404 -21.99 -18.52 -27.52
CA SER A 404 -21.01 -19.17 -26.65
C SER A 404 -19.97 -18.18 -26.12
N SER A 405 -19.24 -18.55 -25.05
CA SER A 405 -18.15 -17.73 -24.51
C SER A 405 -17.02 -17.48 -25.54
N ASN A 406 -16.74 -18.44 -26.41
CA ASN A 406 -15.75 -18.26 -27.48
C ASN A 406 -16.21 -17.21 -28.51
N GLN A 407 -17.47 -17.30 -28.94
CA GLN A 407 -18.04 -16.29 -29.87
C GLN A 407 -18.08 -14.90 -29.21
N ALA A 408 -18.39 -14.82 -27.92
CA ALA A 408 -18.37 -13.57 -27.21
C ALA A 408 -16.98 -12.92 -27.15
N ARG A 409 -15.94 -13.73 -26.99
CA ARG A 409 -14.55 -13.24 -27.04
C ARG A 409 -14.20 -12.71 -28.43
N GLU A 410 -14.56 -13.43 -29.51
CA GLU A 410 -14.35 -12.96 -30.88
C GLU A 410 -15.09 -11.65 -31.17
N VAL A 411 -16.34 -11.51 -30.67
CA VAL A 411 -17.11 -10.28 -30.77
C VAL A 411 -16.44 -9.14 -29.99
N PHE A 412 -15.98 -9.43 -28.77
CA PHE A 412 -15.28 -8.44 -27.94
C PHE A 412 -13.98 -7.95 -28.62
N GLU A 413 -13.18 -8.85 -29.17
CA GLU A 413 -11.99 -8.50 -29.94
C GLU A 413 -12.32 -7.66 -31.19
N ALA A 414 -13.40 -7.98 -31.88
CA ALA A 414 -13.87 -7.18 -33.02
C ALA A 414 -14.34 -5.77 -32.58
N MET A 415 -15.08 -5.66 -31.48
CA MET A 415 -15.47 -4.37 -30.90
C MET A 415 -14.25 -3.52 -30.55
N ALA A 416 -13.22 -4.12 -29.96
CA ALA A 416 -11.98 -3.47 -29.60
C ALA A 416 -11.17 -2.95 -30.81
N GLN A 417 -11.33 -3.56 -31.98
CA GLN A 417 -10.65 -3.17 -33.21
C GLN A 417 -11.41 -2.13 -34.05
N THR A 418 -12.72 -2.11 -33.94
CA THR A 418 -13.58 -1.29 -34.84
C THR A 418 -14.26 -0.12 -34.14
N GLY A 419 -14.28 -0.08 -32.81
CA GLY A 419 -14.94 0.92 -31.99
C GLY A 419 -16.42 0.60 -31.80
#